data_336c3059bc3628231be893de3f837ab2
#
_entry.id   336c3059bc3628231be893de3f837ab2
#
_cell.length_a   1.000
_cell.length_b   1.000
_cell.length_c   1.000
_cell.angle_alpha   90.00
_cell.angle_beta   90.00
_cell.angle_gamma   90.00
#
_symmetry.space_group_name_H-M   'P 1'
#
loop_
_entity.id
_entity.type
_entity.pdbx_description
1 polymer ?
#
loop_
_entity_poly.entity_id
_entity_poly.type
_entity_poly.pdbx_seq_one_letter_code
_entity_poly.pdbx_strand_id
1 'polypeptide(L)'
;MNSGPTNRQDVKAEPGSPSRSIDRPKIRADWVDSAKGISICLVVLWHTAGTELFVNNLLIFVRMPLFFFAAGFFAAKAITGSWANLLKNRCLNYYYIYVVWMTIFFIAVVCVREFRNGTPLHISDYLINFVSPLEYLWFIFALALLFAVAKVARLFPKPLVIGLLLLAYAISVADGEWEPITFATRMARLPLFFILGTYAFTAVNTYSHAYRRLWPVTLAAFLALSGTLIYYDIDYLSPLTLMASALGIFTVCQFCQAVEGTTIAAGLGFIGRRTLYIYLLHKILIVYLINGFAILGLASRPITPYLVFAVALPLSLFGGLVLSRIAPWLFEAPWVGRSQPKIATAS
;
A
#
# COMPACT_ATOMS: atom_id res chain seq x y z
N MET A 1 -68.73 38.65 43.33
CA MET A 1 -69.10 37.44 44.03
C MET A 1 -68.69 36.23 43.27
N ASN A 2 -67.92 35.41 43.92
CA ASN A 2 -67.53 34.05 43.58
C ASN A 2 -66.46 33.85 42.51
N SER A 3 -65.28 33.83 43.00
CA SER A 3 -64.05 33.32 42.40
C SER A 3 -63.93 31.79 42.58
N GLY A 4 -63.81 31.03 41.50
CA GLY A 4 -63.51 29.61 41.53
C GLY A 4 -61.99 29.38 41.18
N PRO A 5 -61.33 28.41 41.79
CA PRO A 5 -59.92 28.25 41.65
C PRO A 5 -59.53 27.49 40.38
N THR A 6 -58.50 27.99 39.67
CA THR A 6 -57.83 27.34 38.55
C THR A 6 -56.98 26.16 39.01
N ASN A 7 -57.35 24.99 38.56
CA ASN A 7 -56.62 23.72 38.77
C ASN A 7 -55.39 23.70 37.85
N ARG A 8 -54.20 23.86 38.41
CA ARG A 8 -52.94 23.57 37.73
C ARG A 8 -52.67 22.06 37.78
N GLN A 9 -52.81 21.40 36.64
CA GLN A 9 -52.37 20.05 36.49
C GLN A 9 -50.81 20.06 36.28
N ASP A 10 -50.13 19.50 37.25
CA ASP A 10 -48.70 19.20 37.16
C ASP A 10 -48.48 18.13 36.08
N VAL A 11 -47.93 18.54 34.96
CA VAL A 11 -47.42 17.62 33.91
C VAL A 11 -46.09 17.04 34.42
N LYS A 12 -46.13 15.81 34.92
CA LYS A 12 -44.93 15.00 35.20
C LYS A 12 -44.17 14.80 33.92
N ALA A 13 -42.96 15.35 33.85
CA ALA A 13 -41.96 15.03 32.83
C ALA A 13 -41.59 13.55 32.93
N GLU A 14 -41.83 12.78 31.89
CA GLU A 14 -41.31 11.42 31.74
C GLU A 14 -39.78 11.44 31.65
N PRO A 15 -39.06 10.49 32.29
CA PRO A 15 -37.62 10.41 32.22
C PRO A 15 -37.20 9.94 30.82
N GLY A 16 -36.27 10.69 30.23
CA GLY A 16 -35.75 10.62 28.88
C GLY A 16 -35.60 9.24 28.28
N SER A 17 -36.14 9.10 27.09
CA SER A 17 -35.80 8.02 26.17
C SER A 17 -34.30 8.07 25.88
N PRO A 18 -33.58 6.93 25.89
CA PRO A 18 -32.17 6.91 25.55
C PRO A 18 -32.03 7.37 24.10
N SER A 19 -31.28 8.45 23.89
CA SER A 19 -30.92 8.92 22.57
C SER A 19 -30.26 7.76 21.83
N ARG A 20 -30.97 7.15 20.87
CA ARG A 20 -30.37 6.24 19.90
C ARG A 20 -29.21 6.99 19.21
N SER A 21 -28.02 6.71 19.63
CA SER A 21 -26.82 7.05 18.86
C SER A 21 -27.03 6.42 17.49
N ILE A 22 -27.32 7.26 16.50
CA ILE A 22 -27.36 6.85 15.10
C ILE A 22 -25.91 6.39 14.81
N ASP A 23 -25.72 5.07 14.84
CA ASP A 23 -24.48 4.42 14.45
C ASP A 23 -24.30 4.75 12.96
N ARG A 24 -23.56 5.83 12.68
CA ARG A 24 -23.23 6.20 11.30
C ARG A 24 -22.50 5.00 10.72
N PRO A 25 -23.02 4.39 9.65
CA PRO A 25 -22.33 3.28 9.02
C PRO A 25 -20.90 3.74 8.74
N LYS A 26 -19.92 2.98 9.21
CA LYS A 26 -18.51 3.17 8.82
C LYS A 26 -18.48 3.11 7.31
N ILE A 27 -18.42 4.25 6.64
CA ILE A 27 -18.21 4.32 5.21
C ILE A 27 -16.85 3.68 4.96
N ARG A 28 -16.86 2.39 4.65
CA ARG A 28 -15.70 1.71 4.12
C ARG A 28 -15.52 2.29 2.74
N ALA A 29 -14.44 3.00 2.52
CA ALA A 29 -14.11 3.52 1.21
C ALA A 29 -13.67 2.35 0.33
N ASP A 30 -14.62 1.64 -0.28
CA ASP A 30 -14.37 0.41 -1.08
C ASP A 30 -13.47 0.72 -2.28
N TRP A 31 -13.52 1.94 -2.79
CA TRP A 31 -12.61 2.40 -3.84
C TRP A 31 -11.12 2.38 -3.42
N VAL A 32 -10.81 2.56 -2.13
CA VAL A 32 -9.43 2.46 -1.63
C VAL A 32 -8.90 1.02 -1.73
N ASP A 33 -9.76 0.03 -1.48
CA ASP A 33 -9.39 -1.36 -1.71
C ASP A 33 -9.14 -1.61 -3.22
N SER A 34 -9.94 -1.01 -4.11
CA SER A 34 -9.70 -1.08 -5.56
C SER A 34 -8.38 -0.42 -5.95
N ALA A 35 -8.05 0.75 -5.39
CA ALA A 35 -6.78 1.43 -5.63
C ALA A 35 -5.56 0.59 -5.17
N LYS A 36 -5.67 -0.09 -4.02
CA LYS A 36 -4.65 -1.06 -3.57
C LYS A 36 -4.53 -2.24 -4.54
N GLY A 37 -5.67 -2.70 -5.08
CA GLY A 37 -5.71 -3.76 -6.09
C GLY A 37 -4.93 -3.37 -7.34
N ILE A 38 -5.15 -2.17 -7.86
CA ILE A 38 -4.37 -1.63 -8.98
C ILE A 38 -2.88 -1.58 -8.62
N SER A 39 -2.54 -0.97 -7.47
CA SER A 39 -1.16 -0.79 -7.07
C SER A 39 -0.40 -2.10 -6.98
N ILE A 40 -0.98 -3.15 -6.37
CA ILE A 40 -0.30 -4.45 -6.25
C ILE A 40 -0.15 -5.15 -7.62
N CYS A 41 -1.13 -5.00 -8.53
CA CYS A 41 -0.98 -5.50 -9.90
C CYS A 41 0.20 -4.83 -10.61
N LEU A 42 0.37 -3.51 -10.46
CA LEU A 42 1.51 -2.78 -11.01
C LEU A 42 2.85 -3.23 -10.41
N VAL A 43 2.89 -3.56 -9.11
CA VAL A 43 4.08 -4.10 -8.44
C VAL A 43 4.45 -5.47 -9.00
N VAL A 44 3.49 -6.38 -9.15
CA VAL A 44 3.73 -7.71 -9.72
C VAL A 44 4.20 -7.59 -11.18
N LEU A 45 3.54 -6.76 -11.99
CA LEU A 45 3.92 -6.52 -13.38
C LEU A 45 5.37 -6.01 -13.51
N TRP A 46 5.79 -5.09 -12.64
CA TRP A 46 7.17 -4.64 -12.60
C TRP A 46 8.16 -5.78 -12.36
N HIS A 47 7.86 -6.66 -11.43
CA HIS A 47 8.77 -7.75 -11.08
C HIS A 47 8.84 -8.87 -12.13
N THR A 48 7.96 -8.86 -13.15
CA THR A 48 8.00 -9.83 -14.26
C THR A 48 8.94 -9.41 -15.39
N ALA A 49 9.08 -8.11 -15.66
CA ALA A 49 9.86 -7.62 -16.82
C ALA A 49 10.68 -6.35 -16.55
N GLY A 50 10.53 -5.72 -15.38
CA GLY A 50 11.29 -4.49 -15.06
C GLY A 50 11.08 -3.39 -16.12
N THR A 51 12.18 -2.79 -16.54
CA THR A 51 12.20 -1.70 -17.54
C THR A 51 12.01 -2.16 -18.99
N GLU A 52 12.09 -3.47 -19.27
CA GLU A 52 11.90 -4.01 -20.62
C GLU A 52 10.51 -3.72 -21.19
N LEU A 53 9.50 -3.61 -20.31
CA LEU A 53 8.17 -3.18 -20.74
C LEU A 53 8.05 -1.66 -20.64
N PHE A 54 7.87 -0.98 -21.77
CA PHE A 54 7.69 0.47 -21.82
C PHE A 54 6.58 0.97 -20.89
N VAL A 55 5.47 0.23 -20.78
CA VAL A 55 4.38 0.55 -19.86
C VAL A 55 4.82 0.58 -18.39
N ASN A 56 5.79 -0.26 -18.01
CA ASN A 56 6.34 -0.26 -16.66
C ASN A 56 7.07 1.05 -16.33
N ASN A 57 7.75 1.63 -17.32
CA ASN A 57 8.44 2.91 -17.16
C ASN A 57 7.44 4.06 -17.00
N LEU A 58 6.35 4.07 -17.79
CA LEU A 58 5.29 5.08 -17.64
C LEU A 58 4.64 5.02 -16.25
N LEU A 59 4.45 3.83 -15.69
CA LEU A 59 3.72 3.63 -14.44
C LEU A 59 4.60 3.70 -13.18
N ILE A 60 5.91 3.92 -13.32
CA ILE A 60 6.84 4.01 -12.19
C ILE A 60 6.46 5.15 -11.23
N PHE A 61 6.00 6.29 -11.79
CA PHE A 61 5.65 7.49 -11.03
C PHE A 61 4.40 7.30 -10.15
N VAL A 62 3.55 6.31 -10.42
CA VAL A 62 2.33 6.08 -9.64
C VAL A 62 2.41 4.83 -8.77
N ARG A 63 3.16 3.82 -9.16
CA ARG A 63 3.17 2.48 -8.53
C ARG A 63 3.42 2.52 -7.02
N MET A 64 4.58 3.00 -6.61
CA MET A 64 4.94 3.07 -5.20
C MET A 64 4.31 4.25 -4.47
N PRO A 65 4.25 5.48 -5.04
CA PRO A 65 3.52 6.60 -4.45
C PRO A 65 2.08 6.25 -4.06
N LEU A 66 1.33 5.59 -4.93
CA LEU A 66 -0.04 5.15 -4.65
C LEU A 66 -0.12 4.16 -3.49
N PHE A 67 0.84 3.21 -3.43
CA PHE A 67 0.87 2.21 -2.39
C PHE A 67 1.13 2.83 -1.01
N PHE A 68 2.05 3.80 -0.93
CA PHE A 68 2.34 4.57 0.28
C PHE A 68 1.17 5.47 0.67
N PHE A 69 0.55 6.15 -0.28
CA PHE A 69 -0.62 6.98 -0.05
C PHE A 69 -1.78 6.16 0.56
N ALA A 70 -2.10 5.02 -0.04
CA ALA A 70 -3.13 4.12 0.47
C ALA A 70 -2.78 3.57 1.86
N ALA A 71 -1.51 3.22 2.12
CA ALA A 71 -1.07 2.78 3.44
C ALA A 71 -1.21 3.88 4.50
N GLY A 72 -0.89 5.13 4.14
CA GLY A 72 -1.06 6.31 5.00
C GLY A 72 -2.52 6.54 5.42
N PHE A 73 -3.46 6.37 4.49
CA PHE A 73 -4.88 6.43 4.83
C PHE A 73 -5.26 5.44 5.95
N PHE A 74 -4.83 4.19 5.83
CA PHE A 74 -5.11 3.19 6.87
C PHE A 74 -4.34 3.45 8.17
N ALA A 75 -3.22 4.16 8.10
CA ALA A 75 -2.44 4.55 9.27
C ALA A 75 -3.13 5.64 10.10
N ALA A 76 -3.92 6.51 9.50
CA ALA A 76 -4.52 7.70 10.13
C ALA A 76 -5.22 7.37 11.45
N LYS A 77 -5.98 6.27 11.51
CA LYS A 77 -6.62 5.81 12.76
C LYS A 77 -5.63 5.21 13.75
N ALA A 78 -4.66 4.42 13.28
CA ALA A 78 -3.72 3.72 14.14
C ALA A 78 -2.81 4.68 14.92
N ILE A 79 -2.37 5.76 14.28
CA ILE A 79 -1.48 6.76 14.89
C ILE A 79 -2.17 7.64 15.95
N THR A 80 -3.51 7.61 16.06
CA THR A 80 -4.24 8.34 17.11
C THR A 80 -4.28 7.57 18.43
N GLY A 81 -4.09 6.25 18.42
CA GLY A 81 -4.10 5.38 19.59
C GLY A 81 -2.86 5.53 20.50
N SER A 82 -2.73 4.66 21.52
CA SER A 82 -1.56 4.64 22.39
C SER A 82 -0.29 4.18 21.67
N TRP A 83 0.88 4.58 22.17
CA TRP A 83 2.18 4.12 21.65
C TRP A 83 2.33 2.60 21.76
N ALA A 84 1.97 2.03 22.91
CA ALA A 84 2.08 0.60 23.13
C ALA A 84 1.27 -0.20 22.11
N ASN A 85 0.04 0.24 21.81
CA ASN A 85 -0.82 -0.39 20.79
C ASN A 85 -0.25 -0.24 19.38
N LEU A 86 0.27 0.94 19.04
CA LEU A 86 0.89 1.18 17.72
C LEU A 86 2.13 0.31 17.53
N LEU A 87 3.06 0.33 18.49
CA LEU A 87 4.30 -0.43 18.44
C LEU A 87 4.01 -1.93 18.34
N LYS A 88 3.16 -2.46 19.22
CA LYS A 88 2.84 -3.90 19.24
C LYS A 88 2.12 -4.37 18.00
N ASN A 89 1.03 -3.67 17.60
CA ASN A 89 0.10 -4.17 16.58
C ASN A 89 0.41 -3.67 15.17
N ARG A 90 1.34 -2.72 15.01
CA ARG A 90 1.75 -2.20 13.70
C ARG A 90 3.24 -2.35 13.48
N CYS A 91 4.08 -1.61 14.22
CA CYS A 91 5.52 -1.59 13.97
C CYS A 91 6.14 -2.99 14.12
N LEU A 92 5.99 -3.63 15.29
CA LEU A 92 6.53 -4.95 15.54
C LEU A 92 5.86 -6.04 14.72
N ASN A 93 4.56 -5.90 14.41
CA ASN A 93 3.87 -6.85 13.55
C ASN A 93 4.43 -6.83 12.13
N TYR A 94 4.61 -5.64 11.52
CA TYR A 94 5.20 -5.55 10.18
C TYR A 94 6.66 -5.99 10.16
N TYR A 95 7.43 -5.66 11.19
CA TYR A 95 8.80 -6.12 11.30
C TYR A 95 8.90 -7.64 11.47
N TYR A 96 8.02 -8.25 12.27
CA TYR A 96 7.92 -9.70 12.39
C TYR A 96 7.62 -10.37 11.04
N ILE A 97 6.60 -9.90 10.33
CA ILE A 97 6.25 -10.42 9.00
C ILE A 97 7.45 -10.26 8.04
N TYR A 98 8.12 -9.11 8.09
CA TYR A 98 9.35 -8.89 7.32
C TYR A 98 10.40 -9.97 7.61
N VAL A 99 10.75 -10.20 8.88
CA VAL A 99 11.78 -11.17 9.27
C VAL A 99 11.41 -12.58 8.84
N VAL A 100 10.17 -12.99 9.05
CA VAL A 100 9.69 -14.33 8.64
C VAL A 100 9.84 -14.51 7.12
N TRP A 101 9.35 -13.57 6.33
CA TRP A 101 9.40 -13.68 4.87
C TRP A 101 10.79 -13.42 4.28
N MET A 102 11.60 -12.60 4.91
CA MET A 102 13.01 -12.43 4.59
C MET A 102 13.76 -13.75 4.74
N THR A 103 13.53 -14.47 5.84
CA THR A 103 14.13 -15.78 6.10
C THR A 103 13.65 -16.81 5.06
N ILE A 104 12.33 -16.88 4.78
CA ILE A 104 11.78 -17.78 3.77
C ILE A 104 12.39 -17.50 2.40
N PHE A 105 12.48 -16.25 1.98
CA PHE A 105 13.06 -15.88 0.71
C PHE A 105 14.56 -16.20 0.65
N PHE A 106 15.28 -15.91 1.71
CA PHE A 106 16.71 -16.21 1.78
C PHE A 106 16.95 -17.70 1.57
N ILE A 107 16.21 -18.56 2.26
CA ILE A 107 16.30 -20.01 2.12
C ILE A 107 15.83 -20.45 0.72
N ALA A 108 14.63 -20.05 0.31
CA ALA A 108 14.00 -20.57 -0.90
C ALA A 108 14.64 -20.04 -2.20
N VAL A 109 15.24 -18.86 -2.19
CA VAL A 109 15.77 -18.23 -3.41
C VAL A 109 17.28 -18.06 -3.36
N VAL A 110 17.80 -17.41 -2.29
CA VAL A 110 19.22 -17.08 -2.23
C VAL A 110 20.05 -18.34 -2.02
N CYS A 111 19.77 -19.15 -0.99
CA CYS A 111 20.52 -20.39 -0.75
C CYS A 111 20.46 -21.35 -1.94
N VAL A 112 19.29 -21.48 -2.58
CA VAL A 112 19.13 -22.36 -3.76
C VAL A 112 19.96 -21.85 -4.95
N ARG A 113 19.97 -20.52 -5.17
CA ARG A 113 20.76 -19.89 -6.23
C ARG A 113 22.25 -20.09 -6.00
N GLU A 114 22.76 -19.77 -4.79
CA GLU A 114 24.18 -19.90 -4.47
C GLU A 114 24.63 -21.35 -4.53
N PHE A 115 23.83 -22.30 -4.03
CA PHE A 115 24.09 -23.73 -4.16
C PHE A 115 24.23 -24.18 -5.63
N ARG A 116 23.32 -23.71 -6.51
CA ARG A 116 23.37 -24.02 -7.95
C ARG A 116 24.58 -23.42 -8.66
N ASN A 117 25.01 -22.23 -8.23
CA ASN A 117 26.13 -21.52 -8.82
C ASN A 117 27.50 -21.96 -8.24
N GLY A 118 27.51 -22.76 -7.17
CA GLY A 118 28.74 -23.15 -6.46
C GLY A 118 29.39 -21.99 -5.71
N THR A 119 28.64 -20.92 -5.41
CA THR A 119 29.15 -19.75 -4.68
C THR A 119 28.99 -19.95 -3.17
N PRO A 120 29.99 -19.53 -2.35
CA PRO A 120 29.92 -19.67 -0.90
C PRO A 120 28.85 -18.75 -0.31
N LEU A 121 28.11 -19.26 0.67
CA LEU A 121 27.12 -18.53 1.41
C LEU A 121 27.76 -17.97 2.69
N HIS A 122 27.71 -16.65 2.87
CA HIS A 122 28.21 -16.01 4.08
C HIS A 122 27.05 -15.66 5.00
N ILE A 123 27.19 -15.92 6.29
CA ILE A 123 26.16 -15.57 7.29
C ILE A 123 25.92 -14.06 7.35
N SER A 124 26.92 -13.25 7.01
CA SER A 124 26.82 -11.80 6.87
C SER A 124 25.73 -11.39 5.88
N ASP A 125 25.58 -12.13 4.77
CA ASP A 125 24.60 -11.85 3.72
C ASP A 125 23.15 -12.04 4.21
N TYR A 126 22.98 -12.88 5.20
CA TYR A 126 21.69 -13.01 5.90
C TYR A 126 21.51 -11.93 6.96
N LEU A 127 22.53 -11.70 7.80
CA LEU A 127 22.42 -10.79 8.95
C LEU A 127 22.24 -9.34 8.54
N ILE A 128 22.84 -8.91 7.44
CA ILE A 128 22.71 -7.53 6.95
C ILE A 128 21.24 -7.18 6.66
N ASN A 129 20.41 -8.15 6.27
CA ASN A 129 19.02 -7.92 5.93
C ASN A 129 18.14 -7.51 7.12
N PHE A 130 18.60 -7.66 8.36
CA PHE A 130 17.87 -7.16 9.53
C PHE A 130 17.87 -5.62 9.63
N VAL A 131 18.83 -4.96 9.00
CA VAL A 131 18.98 -3.49 9.02
C VAL A 131 18.91 -2.86 7.63
N SER A 132 19.33 -3.61 6.60
CA SER A 132 19.23 -3.21 5.19
C SER A 132 18.28 -4.16 4.47
N PRO A 133 17.02 -3.76 4.25
CA PRO A 133 15.99 -4.69 3.82
C PRO A 133 16.21 -5.23 2.42
N LEU A 134 15.86 -6.51 2.21
CA LEU A 134 15.80 -7.13 0.90
C LEU A 134 15.00 -6.29 -0.09
N GLU A 135 15.47 -6.22 -1.33
CA GLU A 135 14.97 -5.33 -2.36
C GLU A 135 13.45 -5.43 -2.60
N TYR A 136 12.86 -6.60 -2.50
CA TYR A 136 11.42 -6.74 -2.73
C TYR A 136 10.57 -6.64 -1.45
N LEU A 137 11.17 -6.82 -0.24
CA LEU A 137 10.47 -6.73 1.05
C LEU A 137 10.62 -5.36 1.73
N TRP A 138 11.40 -4.45 1.13
CA TRP A 138 11.70 -3.14 1.72
C TRP A 138 10.46 -2.34 2.12
N PHE A 139 9.34 -2.48 1.40
CA PHE A 139 8.12 -1.74 1.70
C PHE A 139 7.51 -2.14 3.04
N ILE A 140 7.45 -3.44 3.37
CA ILE A 140 6.89 -3.88 4.66
C ILE A 140 7.82 -3.49 5.83
N PHE A 141 9.13 -3.50 5.60
CA PHE A 141 10.11 -2.96 6.53
C PHE A 141 9.90 -1.44 6.73
N ALA A 142 9.72 -0.69 5.64
CA ALA A 142 9.41 0.73 5.69
C ALA A 142 8.12 1.01 6.46
N LEU A 143 7.06 0.21 6.28
CA LEU A 143 5.82 0.37 7.04
C LEU A 143 6.04 0.24 8.55
N ALA A 144 6.90 -0.69 9.00
CA ALA A 144 7.22 -0.82 10.42
C ALA A 144 7.76 0.49 11.01
N LEU A 145 8.56 1.23 10.24
CA LEU A 145 9.13 2.52 10.64
C LEU A 145 8.13 3.67 10.47
N LEU A 146 7.42 3.71 9.33
CA LEU A 146 6.57 4.84 8.96
C LEU A 146 5.38 5.05 9.89
N PHE A 147 4.84 4.01 10.50
CA PHE A 147 3.80 4.16 11.51
C PHE A 147 4.30 4.94 12.73
N ALA A 148 5.53 4.67 13.19
CA ALA A 148 6.13 5.41 14.29
C ALA A 148 6.46 6.85 13.88
N VAL A 149 7.07 7.03 12.69
CA VAL A 149 7.39 8.35 12.11
C VAL A 149 6.12 9.21 11.99
N ALA A 150 5.05 8.67 11.43
CA ALA A 150 3.79 9.40 11.29
C ALA A 150 3.16 9.78 12.63
N LYS A 151 3.31 8.92 13.65
CA LYS A 151 2.84 9.26 15.00
C LYS A 151 3.64 10.40 15.62
N VAL A 152 4.97 10.40 15.45
CA VAL A 152 5.83 11.53 15.87
C VAL A 152 5.50 12.79 15.08
N ALA A 153 5.34 12.67 13.76
CA ALA A 153 5.01 13.79 12.88
C ALA A 153 3.73 14.54 13.30
N ARG A 154 2.77 13.86 13.93
CA ARG A 154 1.55 14.51 14.47
C ARG A 154 1.81 15.50 15.60
N LEU A 155 2.97 15.46 16.25
CA LEU A 155 3.35 16.40 17.31
C LEU A 155 3.76 17.76 16.76
N PHE A 156 3.96 17.85 15.44
CA PHE A 156 4.43 19.05 14.74
C PHE A 156 3.37 19.64 13.83
N PRO A 157 3.44 20.94 13.50
CA PRO A 157 2.56 21.57 12.53
C PRO A 157 2.67 20.89 11.15
N LYS A 158 1.54 20.59 10.52
CA LYS A 158 1.51 19.92 9.21
C LYS A 158 2.38 20.58 8.14
N PRO A 159 2.41 21.94 7.98
CA PRO A 159 3.28 22.59 7.00
C PRO A 159 4.76 22.30 7.25
N LEU A 160 5.19 22.28 8.52
CA LEU A 160 6.57 21.95 8.88
C LEU A 160 6.92 20.51 8.46
N VAL A 161 6.05 19.55 8.79
CA VAL A 161 6.27 18.14 8.43
C VAL A 161 6.38 17.99 6.91
N ILE A 162 5.45 18.58 6.17
CA ILE A 162 5.45 18.53 4.69
C ILE A 162 6.71 19.22 4.14
N GLY A 163 7.08 20.38 4.68
CA GLY A 163 8.30 21.12 4.28
C GLY A 163 9.57 20.29 4.49
N LEU A 164 9.70 19.61 5.64
CA LEU A 164 10.84 18.72 5.91
C LEU A 164 10.88 17.50 4.96
N LEU A 165 9.73 16.93 4.63
CA LEU A 165 9.67 15.81 3.69
C LEU A 165 9.99 16.26 2.25
N LEU A 166 9.55 17.45 1.84
CA LEU A 166 9.92 18.03 0.55
C LEU A 166 11.42 18.36 0.50
N LEU A 167 11.99 18.85 1.62
CA LEU A 167 13.42 19.09 1.72
C LEU A 167 14.22 17.77 1.64
N ALA A 168 13.80 16.73 2.35
CA ALA A 168 14.43 15.40 2.28
C ALA A 168 14.35 14.84 0.85
N TYR A 169 13.21 15.03 0.19
CA TYR A 169 13.04 14.72 -1.22
C TYR A 169 14.05 15.48 -2.07
N ALA A 170 14.13 16.82 -1.95
CA ALA A 170 15.03 17.67 -2.71
C ALA A 170 16.52 17.32 -2.48
N ILE A 171 16.93 17.04 -1.23
CA ILE A 171 18.29 16.61 -0.92
C ILE A 171 18.61 15.29 -1.60
N SER A 172 17.69 14.32 -1.55
CA SER A 172 17.87 13.02 -2.22
C SER A 172 17.97 13.14 -3.74
N VAL A 173 17.57 14.29 -4.30
CA VAL A 173 17.71 14.69 -5.71
C VAL A 173 19.08 15.24 -5.99
N ALA A 174 19.57 16.12 -5.14
CA ALA A 174 20.81 16.87 -5.37
C ALA A 174 22.07 15.99 -5.35
N ASP A 175 22.02 14.84 -4.65
CA ASP A 175 23.14 13.90 -4.58
C ASP A 175 23.47 13.22 -5.92
N GLY A 176 22.63 13.35 -6.94
CA GLY A 176 22.94 13.00 -8.35
C GLY A 176 23.35 11.57 -8.66
N GLU A 177 23.59 10.73 -7.67
CA GLU A 177 23.98 9.33 -7.86
C GLU A 177 22.75 8.42 -7.93
N TRP A 178 22.40 8.02 -9.15
CA TRP A 178 21.17 7.28 -9.47
C TRP A 178 21.20 5.78 -9.16
N GLU A 179 22.36 5.20 -9.00
CA GLU A 179 22.51 3.74 -8.87
C GLU A 179 23.47 3.38 -7.72
N PRO A 180 23.04 2.42 -6.91
CA PRO A 180 21.71 1.81 -6.80
C PRO A 180 20.75 2.62 -5.93
N ILE A 181 19.42 2.65 -6.26
CA ILE A 181 18.40 3.26 -5.38
C ILE A 181 18.41 2.53 -4.04
N THR A 182 19.09 3.11 -3.08
CA THR A 182 19.24 2.53 -1.74
C THR A 182 17.93 2.61 -0.96
N PHE A 183 17.83 1.85 0.13
CA PHE A 183 16.70 1.99 1.05
C PHE A 183 16.61 3.42 1.63
N ALA A 184 17.75 4.06 1.90
CA ALA A 184 17.79 5.45 2.39
C ALA A 184 17.15 6.42 1.40
N THR A 185 17.48 6.31 0.10
CA THR A 185 16.88 7.14 -0.95
C THR A 185 15.37 6.96 -1.05
N ARG A 186 14.89 5.73 -0.95
CA ARG A 186 13.45 5.43 -0.91
C ARG A 186 12.78 6.05 0.31
N MET A 187 13.45 6.02 1.48
CA MET A 187 12.95 6.61 2.72
C MET A 187 13.04 8.15 2.75
N ALA A 188 13.85 8.76 1.90
CA ALA A 188 13.84 10.21 1.72
C ALA A 188 12.62 10.69 0.89
N ARG A 189 12.11 9.89 -0.02
CA ARG A 189 11.09 10.29 -1.03
C ARG A 189 9.67 9.83 -0.69
N LEU A 190 9.49 8.56 -0.39
CA LEU A 190 8.18 7.93 -0.32
C LEU A 190 7.38 8.21 0.96
N PRO A 191 7.99 8.55 2.11
CA PRO A 191 7.26 9.00 3.30
C PRO A 191 6.34 10.19 3.05
N LEU A 192 6.68 11.07 2.09
CA LEU A 192 5.80 12.17 1.69
C LEU A 192 4.41 11.67 1.31
N PHE A 193 4.32 10.64 0.47
CA PHE A 193 3.03 10.09 0.02
C PHE A 193 2.29 9.38 1.15
N PHE A 194 3.01 8.72 2.06
CA PHE A 194 2.40 8.13 3.26
C PHE A 194 1.78 9.20 4.16
N ILE A 195 2.50 10.27 4.42
CA ILE A 195 2.02 11.40 5.23
C ILE A 195 0.87 12.12 4.53
N LEU A 196 0.94 12.32 3.21
CA LEU A 196 -0.18 12.88 2.43
C LEU A 196 -1.42 11.99 2.51
N GLY A 197 -1.27 10.66 2.44
CA GLY A 197 -2.37 9.72 2.68
C GLY A 197 -2.98 9.85 4.08
N THR A 198 -2.18 10.22 5.07
CA THR A 198 -2.65 10.44 6.44
C THR A 198 -3.38 11.76 6.62
N TYR A 199 -2.92 12.84 5.96
CA TYR A 199 -3.38 14.21 6.20
C TYR A 199 -4.35 14.74 5.15
N ALA A 200 -4.13 14.38 3.88
CA ALA A 200 -4.85 14.93 2.74
C ALA A 200 -5.95 14.00 2.20
N PHE A 201 -6.14 12.83 2.80
CA PHE A 201 -7.10 11.84 2.29
C PHE A 201 -8.48 12.42 2.06
N THR A 202 -9.04 13.17 3.03
CA THR A 202 -10.39 13.75 2.90
C THR A 202 -10.48 14.68 1.70
N ALA A 203 -9.49 15.54 1.48
CA ALA A 203 -9.46 16.45 0.33
C ALA A 203 -9.36 15.65 -0.98
N VAL A 204 -8.41 14.70 -1.07
CA VAL A 204 -8.24 13.86 -2.26
C VAL A 204 -9.53 13.09 -2.55
N ASN A 205 -10.16 12.48 -1.54
CA ASN A 205 -11.42 11.77 -1.69
C ASN A 205 -12.55 12.68 -2.23
N THR A 206 -12.70 13.88 -1.66
CA THR A 206 -13.75 14.81 -2.07
C THR A 206 -13.56 15.28 -3.51
N TYR A 207 -12.34 15.72 -3.85
CA TYR A 207 -12.06 16.24 -5.19
C TYR A 207 -12.06 15.14 -6.24
N SER A 208 -11.46 13.97 -5.96
CA SER A 208 -11.48 12.86 -6.91
C SER A 208 -12.91 12.37 -7.16
N HIS A 209 -13.78 12.39 -6.14
CA HIS A 209 -15.20 12.03 -6.31
C HIS A 209 -15.95 13.08 -7.15
N ALA A 210 -15.76 14.36 -6.87
CA ALA A 210 -16.40 15.44 -7.64
C ALA A 210 -16.04 15.39 -9.13
N TYR A 211 -14.78 15.10 -9.43
CA TYR A 211 -14.24 15.06 -10.81
C TYR A 211 -14.02 13.64 -11.35
N ARG A 212 -14.67 12.63 -10.79
CA ARG A 212 -14.43 11.21 -11.15
C ARG A 212 -14.65 10.89 -12.63
N ARG A 213 -15.53 11.63 -13.32
CA ARG A 213 -15.80 11.44 -14.77
C ARG A 213 -14.64 11.89 -15.65
N LEU A 214 -13.72 12.71 -15.12
CA LEU A 214 -12.56 13.21 -15.85
C LEU A 214 -11.35 12.27 -15.81
N TRP A 215 -11.48 11.06 -15.23
CA TRP A 215 -10.38 10.10 -15.15
C TRP A 215 -9.70 9.78 -16.49
N PRO A 216 -10.39 9.74 -17.66
CA PRO A 216 -9.70 9.51 -18.93
C PRO A 216 -8.79 10.68 -19.33
N VAL A 217 -9.23 11.91 -19.02
CA VAL A 217 -8.46 13.14 -19.32
C VAL A 217 -7.22 13.20 -18.43
N THR A 218 -7.40 12.95 -17.12
CA THR A 218 -6.28 12.94 -16.18
C THR A 218 -5.32 11.78 -16.44
N LEU A 219 -5.82 10.63 -16.91
CA LEU A 219 -4.99 9.51 -17.38
C LEU A 219 -4.15 9.91 -18.59
N ALA A 220 -4.76 10.54 -19.59
CA ALA A 220 -4.04 11.01 -20.78
C ALA A 220 -2.97 12.04 -20.37
N ALA A 221 -3.29 12.99 -19.49
CA ALA A 221 -2.34 13.97 -18.97
C ALA A 221 -1.21 13.29 -18.17
N PHE A 222 -1.51 12.30 -17.34
CA PHE A 222 -0.52 11.51 -16.59
C PHE A 222 0.43 10.76 -17.55
N LEU A 223 -0.12 10.08 -18.56
CA LEU A 223 0.68 9.34 -19.53
C LEU A 223 1.54 10.27 -20.40
N ALA A 224 1.01 11.42 -20.81
CA ALA A 224 1.75 12.44 -21.55
C ALA A 224 2.91 12.98 -20.71
N LEU A 225 2.64 13.40 -19.45
CA LEU A 225 3.67 13.88 -18.55
C LEU A 225 4.74 12.81 -18.28
N SER A 226 4.32 11.58 -17.96
CA SER A 226 5.25 10.45 -17.72
C SER A 226 6.08 10.13 -18.96
N GLY A 227 5.46 10.13 -20.15
CA GLY A 227 6.15 9.92 -21.43
C GLY A 227 7.16 11.04 -21.71
N THR A 228 6.82 12.29 -21.43
CA THR A 228 7.74 13.44 -21.56
C THR A 228 8.93 13.30 -20.62
N LEU A 229 8.69 12.95 -19.36
CA LEU A 229 9.76 12.75 -18.38
C LEU A 229 10.74 11.66 -18.83
N ILE A 230 10.23 10.55 -19.37
CA ILE A 230 11.04 9.45 -19.87
C ILE A 230 11.78 9.85 -21.15
N TYR A 231 11.10 10.50 -22.09
CA TYR A 231 11.67 10.89 -23.38
C TYR A 231 12.86 11.87 -23.23
N TYR A 232 12.78 12.81 -22.29
CA TYR A 232 13.84 13.78 -22.03
C TYR A 232 14.82 13.32 -20.95
N ASP A 233 14.72 12.06 -20.50
CA ASP A 233 15.53 11.50 -19.42
C ASP A 233 15.54 12.42 -18.18
N ILE A 234 14.36 13.03 -17.92
CA ILE A 234 14.21 13.90 -16.78
C ILE A 234 14.23 13.05 -15.53
N ASP A 235 15.20 13.36 -14.71
CA ASP A 235 15.51 12.68 -13.48
C ASP A 235 14.26 12.41 -12.64
N TYR A 236 14.12 11.16 -12.12
CA TYR A 236 13.06 10.76 -11.19
C TYR A 236 12.93 11.66 -9.95
N LEU A 237 13.78 12.66 -9.83
CA LEU A 237 13.98 13.55 -8.70
C LEU A 237 13.48 14.94 -8.99
N SER A 238 13.20 15.25 -10.24
CA SER A 238 12.64 16.53 -10.65
C SER A 238 11.31 16.80 -9.90
N PRO A 239 10.99 18.03 -9.54
CA PRO A 239 9.66 18.40 -9.06
C PRO A 239 8.52 17.95 -9.97
N LEU A 240 8.80 17.78 -11.28
CA LEU A 240 7.84 17.27 -12.26
C LEU A 240 7.46 15.81 -11.98
N THR A 241 8.36 15.00 -11.39
CA THR A 241 8.04 13.62 -11.00
C THR A 241 7.08 13.57 -9.80
N LEU A 242 7.16 14.53 -8.88
CA LEU A 242 6.14 14.70 -7.84
C LEU A 242 4.78 15.04 -8.43
N MET A 243 4.75 15.92 -9.44
CA MET A 243 3.52 16.27 -10.16
C MET A 243 2.94 15.03 -10.88
N ALA A 244 3.78 14.26 -11.57
CA ALA A 244 3.37 13.02 -12.21
C ALA A 244 2.81 12.02 -11.19
N SER A 245 3.48 11.86 -10.04
CA SER A 245 3.01 10.98 -8.96
C SER A 245 1.67 11.44 -8.38
N ALA A 246 1.51 12.73 -8.10
CA ALA A 246 0.27 13.30 -7.58
C ALA A 246 -0.88 13.15 -8.59
N LEU A 247 -0.62 13.43 -9.87
CA LEU A 247 -1.59 13.27 -10.96
C LEU A 247 -1.97 11.80 -11.13
N GLY A 248 -1.00 10.88 -11.11
CA GLY A 248 -1.24 9.44 -11.19
C GLY A 248 -2.08 8.92 -10.02
N ILE A 249 -1.77 9.32 -8.78
CA ILE A 249 -2.58 8.98 -7.60
C ILE A 249 -4.01 9.50 -7.77
N PHE A 250 -4.17 10.77 -8.15
CA PHE A 250 -5.48 11.38 -8.33
C PHE A 250 -6.29 10.69 -9.42
N THR A 251 -5.66 10.36 -10.56
CA THR A 251 -6.27 9.60 -11.66
C THR A 251 -6.77 8.24 -11.19
N VAL A 252 -5.96 7.48 -10.44
CA VAL A 252 -6.38 6.17 -9.91
C VAL A 252 -7.54 6.33 -8.92
N CYS A 253 -7.51 7.35 -8.06
CA CYS A 253 -8.62 7.64 -7.14
C CYS A 253 -9.92 7.94 -7.92
N GLN A 254 -9.85 8.78 -8.96
CA GLN A 254 -10.99 9.10 -9.83
C GLN A 254 -11.53 7.85 -10.53
N PHE A 255 -10.65 7.05 -11.12
CA PHE A 255 -11.04 5.80 -11.80
C PHE A 255 -11.74 4.85 -10.84
N CYS A 256 -11.15 4.57 -9.67
CA CYS A 256 -11.75 3.66 -8.69
C CYS A 256 -13.13 4.11 -8.22
N GLN A 257 -13.33 5.43 -8.07
CA GLN A 257 -14.63 6.01 -7.71
C GLN A 257 -15.61 6.05 -8.89
N ALA A 258 -15.12 6.16 -10.12
CA ALA A 258 -15.97 6.12 -11.32
C ALA A 258 -16.54 4.73 -11.58
N VAL A 259 -15.77 3.68 -11.26
CA VAL A 259 -16.19 2.28 -11.45
C VAL A 259 -16.83 1.66 -10.22
N GLU A 260 -17.03 2.43 -9.14
CA GLU A 260 -17.64 1.95 -7.90
C GLU A 260 -19.01 1.32 -8.18
N GLY A 261 -19.29 0.17 -7.55
CA GLY A 261 -20.52 -0.60 -7.79
C GLY A 261 -20.46 -1.55 -9.00
N THR A 262 -19.39 -1.53 -9.81
CA THR A 262 -19.21 -2.45 -10.95
C THR A 262 -18.48 -3.73 -10.57
N THR A 263 -18.52 -4.74 -11.45
CA THR A 263 -17.75 -5.98 -11.33
C THR A 263 -16.23 -5.73 -11.35
N ILE A 264 -15.78 -4.68 -12.06
CA ILE A 264 -14.38 -4.26 -12.10
C ILE A 264 -13.95 -3.82 -10.68
N ALA A 265 -14.71 -2.95 -10.03
CA ALA A 265 -14.43 -2.51 -8.68
C ALA A 265 -14.47 -3.69 -7.69
N ALA A 266 -15.42 -4.62 -7.84
CA ALA A 266 -15.51 -5.81 -7.01
C ALA A 266 -14.25 -6.70 -7.13
N GLY A 267 -13.78 -6.92 -8.36
CA GLY A 267 -12.55 -7.69 -8.64
C GLY A 267 -11.29 -7.01 -8.10
N LEU A 268 -11.12 -5.72 -8.39
CA LEU A 268 -9.99 -4.94 -7.89
C LEU A 268 -10.00 -4.85 -6.35
N GLY A 269 -11.17 -4.63 -5.75
CA GLY A 269 -11.33 -4.62 -4.30
C GLY A 269 -11.06 -5.98 -3.66
N PHE A 270 -11.42 -7.09 -4.33
CA PHE A 270 -11.08 -8.44 -3.87
C PHE A 270 -9.56 -8.64 -3.80
N ILE A 271 -8.83 -8.23 -4.85
CA ILE A 271 -7.36 -8.24 -4.89
C ILE A 271 -6.79 -7.29 -3.83
N GLY A 272 -7.33 -6.08 -3.74
CA GLY A 272 -6.85 -5.03 -2.85
C GLY A 272 -6.97 -5.35 -1.37
N ARG A 273 -8.00 -6.08 -0.96
CA ARG A 273 -8.13 -6.59 0.42
C ARG A 273 -7.09 -7.66 0.76
N ARG A 274 -6.42 -8.22 -0.24
CA ARG A 274 -5.46 -9.33 -0.11
C ARG A 274 -4.07 -8.98 -0.59
N THR A 275 -3.76 -7.69 -0.70
CA THR A 275 -2.46 -7.18 -1.16
C THR A 275 -1.27 -7.78 -0.40
N LEU A 276 -1.41 -8.02 0.90
CA LEU A 276 -0.34 -8.60 1.72
C LEU A 276 0.06 -10.00 1.22
N TYR A 277 -0.91 -10.84 0.89
CA TYR A 277 -0.66 -12.19 0.39
C TYR A 277 0.11 -12.16 -0.93
N ILE A 278 -0.37 -11.34 -1.86
CA ILE A 278 0.27 -11.16 -3.16
C ILE A 278 1.68 -10.59 -2.99
N TYR A 279 1.81 -9.54 -2.16
CA TYR A 279 3.07 -8.87 -1.92
C TYR A 279 4.16 -9.81 -1.38
N LEU A 280 3.81 -10.71 -0.47
CA LEU A 280 4.77 -11.61 0.16
C LEU A 280 5.18 -12.78 -0.75
N LEU A 281 4.26 -13.28 -1.58
CA LEU A 281 4.48 -14.49 -2.38
C LEU A 281 4.99 -14.22 -3.80
N HIS A 282 4.60 -13.09 -4.42
CA HIS A 282 4.80 -12.89 -5.86
C HIS A 282 6.25 -13.04 -6.32
N LYS A 283 7.22 -12.48 -5.58
CA LYS A 283 8.62 -12.51 -6.03
C LYS A 283 9.20 -13.92 -6.03
N ILE A 284 8.89 -14.72 -5.00
CA ILE A 284 9.30 -16.13 -4.94
C ILE A 284 8.73 -16.87 -6.16
N LEU A 285 7.42 -16.71 -6.39
CA LEU A 285 6.74 -17.37 -7.51
C LEU A 285 7.28 -16.91 -8.86
N ILE A 286 7.52 -15.62 -9.05
CA ILE A 286 8.10 -15.08 -10.30
C ILE A 286 9.47 -15.70 -10.58
N VAL A 287 10.36 -15.80 -9.57
CA VAL A 287 11.68 -16.41 -9.75
C VAL A 287 11.56 -17.85 -10.24
N TYR A 288 10.69 -18.66 -9.60
CA TYR A 288 10.50 -20.05 -10.02
C TYR A 288 9.80 -20.19 -11.37
N LEU A 289 8.84 -19.33 -11.68
CA LEU A 289 8.16 -19.32 -12.97
C LEU A 289 9.13 -18.95 -14.10
N ILE A 290 9.94 -17.90 -13.95
CA ILE A 290 10.94 -17.52 -14.96
C ILE A 290 11.91 -18.67 -15.20
N ASN A 291 12.41 -19.32 -14.15
CA ASN A 291 13.27 -20.49 -14.30
C ASN A 291 12.56 -21.66 -15.01
N GLY A 292 11.29 -21.91 -14.70
CA GLY A 292 10.48 -22.92 -15.37
C GLY A 292 10.27 -22.61 -16.86
N PHE A 293 9.95 -21.37 -17.21
CA PHE A 293 9.86 -20.93 -18.61
C PHE A 293 11.20 -20.98 -19.34
N ALA A 294 12.32 -20.76 -18.63
CA ALA A 294 13.66 -20.91 -19.21
C ALA A 294 13.95 -22.37 -19.59
N ILE A 295 13.61 -23.32 -18.72
CA ILE A 295 13.75 -24.76 -19.00
C ILE A 295 12.90 -25.18 -20.23
N LEU A 296 11.74 -24.56 -20.42
CA LEU A 296 10.86 -24.81 -21.56
C LEU A 296 11.29 -24.05 -22.84
N GLY A 297 12.42 -23.33 -22.82
CA GLY A 297 12.92 -22.55 -23.98
C GLY A 297 12.05 -21.31 -24.29
N LEU A 298 11.24 -20.85 -23.34
CA LEU A 298 10.29 -19.73 -23.54
C LEU A 298 10.80 -18.42 -22.94
N ALA A 299 11.94 -18.41 -22.21
CA ALA A 299 12.42 -17.24 -21.46
C ALA A 299 12.61 -15.98 -22.33
N SER A 300 13.10 -16.15 -23.57
CA SER A 300 13.39 -15.05 -24.49
C SER A 300 12.19 -14.58 -25.33
N ARG A 301 11.01 -15.16 -25.11
CA ARG A 301 9.83 -14.79 -25.88
C ARG A 301 9.22 -13.48 -25.33
N PRO A 302 8.84 -12.51 -26.18
CA PRO A 302 8.25 -11.23 -25.73
C PRO A 302 6.96 -11.40 -24.90
N ILE A 303 6.25 -12.52 -25.07
CA ILE A 303 5.03 -12.83 -24.31
C ILE A 303 5.30 -13.32 -22.89
N THR A 304 6.51 -13.78 -22.59
CA THR A 304 6.85 -14.44 -21.31
C THR A 304 6.57 -13.57 -20.08
N PRO A 305 6.90 -12.28 -20.03
CA PRO A 305 6.57 -11.44 -18.88
C PRO A 305 5.08 -11.38 -18.57
N TYR A 306 4.24 -11.35 -19.61
CA TYR A 306 2.79 -11.32 -19.46
C TYR A 306 2.24 -12.67 -19.00
N LEU A 307 2.80 -13.78 -19.46
CA LEU A 307 2.44 -15.12 -18.99
C LEU A 307 2.85 -15.32 -17.54
N VAL A 308 4.06 -14.90 -17.17
CA VAL A 308 4.52 -14.94 -15.77
C VAL A 308 3.61 -14.10 -14.89
N PHE A 309 3.22 -12.88 -15.32
CA PHE A 309 2.28 -12.04 -14.60
C PHE A 309 0.92 -12.72 -14.42
N ALA A 310 0.36 -13.25 -15.53
CA ALA A 310 -0.95 -13.88 -15.54
C ALA A 310 -1.04 -15.13 -14.64
N VAL A 311 0.08 -15.81 -14.41
CA VAL A 311 0.16 -16.97 -13.52
C VAL A 311 0.55 -16.55 -12.09
N ALA A 312 1.55 -15.68 -11.92
CA ALA A 312 2.07 -15.29 -10.62
C ALA A 312 1.03 -14.55 -9.76
N LEU A 313 0.22 -13.68 -10.36
CA LEU A 313 -0.77 -12.89 -9.63
C LEU A 313 -1.85 -13.78 -8.98
N PRO A 314 -2.60 -14.62 -9.72
CA PRO A 314 -3.58 -15.49 -9.10
C PRO A 314 -2.95 -16.55 -8.19
N LEU A 315 -1.78 -17.09 -8.54
CA LEU A 315 -1.11 -18.09 -7.70
C LEU A 315 -0.66 -17.49 -6.36
N SER A 316 -0.17 -16.24 -6.36
CA SER A 316 0.15 -15.50 -5.12
C SER A 316 -1.09 -15.26 -4.27
N LEU A 317 -2.19 -14.89 -4.92
CA LEU A 317 -3.45 -14.59 -4.25
C LEU A 317 -4.05 -15.84 -3.60
N PHE A 318 -4.24 -16.91 -4.37
CA PHE A 318 -4.85 -18.15 -3.88
C PHE A 318 -3.92 -18.92 -2.95
N GLY A 319 -2.62 -18.98 -3.26
CA GLY A 319 -1.61 -19.54 -2.36
C GLY A 319 -1.60 -18.84 -1.01
N GLY A 320 -1.65 -17.50 -1.00
CA GLY A 320 -1.75 -16.72 0.22
C GLY A 320 -3.04 -16.96 1.00
N LEU A 321 -4.18 -17.14 0.32
CA LEU A 321 -5.45 -17.50 0.96
C LEU A 321 -5.38 -18.87 1.65
N VAL A 322 -4.77 -19.86 1.01
CA VAL A 322 -4.57 -21.19 1.59
C VAL A 322 -3.61 -21.10 2.78
N LEU A 323 -2.43 -20.50 2.58
CA LEU A 323 -1.43 -20.36 3.63
C LEU A 323 -1.94 -19.58 4.84
N SER A 324 -2.78 -18.57 4.64
CA SER A 324 -3.34 -17.79 5.76
C SER A 324 -4.30 -18.61 6.64
N ARG A 325 -4.85 -19.72 6.13
CA ARG A 325 -5.70 -20.65 6.90
C ARG A 325 -4.89 -21.68 7.67
N ILE A 326 -3.84 -22.23 7.07
CA ILE A 326 -3.03 -23.32 7.64
C ILE A 326 -1.86 -22.79 8.49
N ALA A 327 -1.30 -21.65 8.13
CA ALA A 327 -0.15 -21.02 8.79
C ALA A 327 -0.35 -19.49 8.95
N PRO A 328 -1.34 -19.05 9.74
CA PRO A 328 -1.67 -17.63 9.87
C PRO A 328 -0.51 -16.77 10.43
N TRP A 329 0.40 -17.40 11.17
CA TRP A 329 1.61 -16.74 11.69
C TRP A 329 2.55 -16.23 10.59
N LEU A 330 2.42 -16.69 9.35
CA LEU A 330 3.14 -16.13 8.20
C LEU A 330 2.70 -14.70 7.85
N PHE A 331 1.49 -14.28 8.24
CA PHE A 331 0.86 -13.03 7.83
C PHE A 331 0.52 -12.10 8.99
N GLU A 332 0.60 -12.58 10.20
CA GLU A 332 0.32 -11.83 11.41
C GLU A 332 1.09 -12.41 12.59
N ALA A 333 1.68 -11.54 13.40
CA ALA A 333 2.45 -11.97 14.56
C ALA A 333 1.55 -12.64 15.60
N PRO A 334 2.02 -13.69 16.31
CA PRO A 334 1.19 -14.46 17.26
C PRO A 334 0.60 -13.65 18.42
N TRP A 335 1.23 -12.52 18.76
CA TRP A 335 0.77 -11.63 19.84
C TRP A 335 -0.28 -10.60 19.40
N VAL A 336 -0.55 -10.47 18.11
CA VAL A 336 -1.64 -9.62 17.61
C VAL A 336 -2.91 -10.44 17.75
N GLY A 337 -3.78 -10.07 18.69
CA GLY A 337 -5.02 -10.79 18.93
C GLY A 337 -5.86 -10.87 17.67
N ARG A 338 -6.22 -12.08 17.24
CA ARG A 338 -7.10 -12.30 16.11
C ARG A 338 -8.39 -11.52 16.34
N SER A 339 -8.63 -10.50 15.56
CA SER A 339 -9.97 -9.96 15.40
C SER A 339 -10.80 -11.07 14.74
N GLN A 340 -11.50 -11.86 15.57
CA GLN A 340 -12.44 -12.83 15.04
C GLN A 340 -13.37 -12.09 14.05
N PRO A 341 -13.57 -12.62 12.84
CA PRO A 341 -14.66 -12.13 12.00
C PRO A 341 -15.92 -12.34 12.83
N LYS A 342 -16.65 -11.26 13.16
CA LYS A 342 -18.00 -11.36 13.68
C LYS A 342 -18.79 -12.16 12.65
N ILE A 343 -18.99 -13.44 12.92
CA ILE A 343 -19.97 -14.24 12.24
C ILE A 343 -21.29 -13.53 12.55
N ALA A 344 -21.84 -12.85 11.54
CA ALA A 344 -23.20 -12.37 11.61
C ALA A 344 -24.08 -13.63 11.72
N THR A 345 -24.48 -13.97 12.93
CA THR A 345 -25.58 -14.89 13.15
C THR A 345 -26.80 -14.25 12.52
N ALA A 346 -27.15 -14.75 11.34
CA ALA A 346 -28.46 -14.52 10.75
C ALA A 346 -29.50 -15.10 11.72
N SER A 347 -30.27 -14.26 12.33
CA SER A 347 -31.56 -14.57 12.98
C SER A 347 -32.63 -13.80 12.24
#